data_b156c5660240b88b9d891136bcfc2cbd
#
_entry.id   b156c5660240b88b9d891136bcfc2cbd
#
_cell.length_a   1.000
_cell.length_b   1.000
_cell.length_c   1.000
_cell.angle_alpha   90.00
_cell.angle_beta   90.00
_cell.angle_gamma   90.00
#
_symmetry.space_group_name_H-M   'P 1'
#
loop_
_entity.id
_entity.type
_entity.pdbx_description
1 polymer ?
#
loop_
_entity_poly.entity_id
_entity_poly.type
_entity_poly.pdbx_seq_one_letter_code
_entity_poly.pdbx_strand_id
1 'polypeptide(L)'
;MIAVNWLRAIVYAVLALCVATDVLTIWMLIALMAVIGSCEVLLDMTAQALLPAIVPPEQLERANGLLYTTEMICNNFIGLPAGSWLFVISIGTPFGLNAASFALAAVIIAKIALQSEPTQADTSSRHFRRDLVDGLTWLWNHQFIRLLAIMLGCVNFAGALGAAIWVKYAADELGVTGSLYGALLAILAIGSILGGLIGDRIANHLGRKTILYAYIIFAIDGLIYVFFPSVAIIAFWMLFMGVASTTWNIVTVSLRQRLIPEELFGRVNSVYRFIGTGLSALGSLAGGFIAHSFGLRAPYLVGSIVATLALVSGGAKLVRYMVPAVTPAPPSIT
;
A
#
# COMPACT_ATOMS: atom_id res chain seq x y z
N MET A 1 -0.94 18.15 -7.27
CA MET A 1 -2.24 17.47 -7.34
C MET A 1 -3.11 17.91 -8.53
N ILE A 2 -3.40 19.19 -8.73
CA ILE A 2 -4.30 19.68 -9.82
C ILE A 2 -3.83 19.20 -11.19
N ALA A 3 -2.57 19.50 -11.57
CA ALA A 3 -2.01 19.13 -12.87
C ALA A 3 -2.02 17.59 -13.10
N VAL A 4 -1.75 16.81 -12.05
CA VAL A 4 -1.75 15.34 -12.14
C VAL A 4 -3.16 14.79 -12.37
N ASN A 5 -4.19 15.33 -11.71
CA ASN A 5 -5.57 14.94 -11.96
C ASN A 5 -6.05 15.31 -13.37
N TRP A 6 -5.67 16.50 -13.88
CA TRP A 6 -5.94 16.85 -15.27
C TRP A 6 -5.24 15.92 -16.26
N LEU A 7 -3.98 15.56 -16.01
CA LEU A 7 -3.26 14.59 -16.85
C LEU A 7 -3.98 13.24 -16.86
N ARG A 8 -4.40 12.74 -15.69
CA ARG A 8 -5.19 11.49 -15.60
C ARG A 8 -6.50 11.60 -16.37
N ALA A 9 -7.24 12.71 -16.21
CA ALA A 9 -8.49 12.94 -16.93
C ALA A 9 -8.27 12.88 -18.45
N ILE A 10 -7.24 13.53 -18.97
CA ILE A 10 -6.90 13.51 -20.40
C ILE A 10 -6.52 12.10 -20.85
N VAL A 11 -5.66 11.39 -20.11
CA VAL A 11 -5.21 10.04 -20.48
C VAL A 11 -6.38 9.05 -20.49
N TYR A 12 -7.29 9.12 -19.51
CA TYR A 12 -8.50 8.30 -19.51
C TYR A 12 -9.47 8.67 -20.64
N ALA A 13 -9.60 9.96 -20.99
CA ALA A 13 -10.38 10.39 -22.13
C ALA A 13 -9.81 9.86 -23.47
N VAL A 14 -8.49 9.93 -23.63
CA VAL A 14 -7.80 9.34 -24.79
C VAL A 14 -8.03 7.84 -24.86
N LEU A 15 -7.92 7.14 -23.72
CA LEU A 15 -8.17 5.70 -23.66
C LEU A 15 -9.62 5.37 -24.04
N ALA A 16 -10.61 6.12 -23.52
CA ALA A 16 -12.01 5.95 -23.86
C ALA A 16 -12.26 6.16 -25.36
N LEU A 17 -11.62 7.16 -25.97
CA LEU A 17 -11.72 7.45 -27.40
C LEU A 17 -11.07 6.34 -28.23
N CYS A 18 -9.87 5.88 -27.89
CA CYS A 18 -9.19 4.79 -28.58
C CYS A 18 -10.01 3.48 -28.55
N VAL A 19 -10.68 3.20 -27.43
CA VAL A 19 -11.60 2.06 -27.31
C VAL A 19 -12.83 2.25 -28.17
N ALA A 20 -13.45 3.43 -28.16
CA ALA A 20 -14.66 3.73 -28.93
C ALA A 20 -14.44 3.71 -30.45
N THR A 21 -13.22 3.98 -30.88
CA THR A 21 -12.83 4.00 -32.33
C THR A 21 -12.14 2.73 -32.79
N ASP A 22 -12.03 1.69 -31.94
CA ASP A 22 -11.35 0.41 -32.23
C ASP A 22 -9.89 0.54 -32.70
N VAL A 23 -9.20 1.65 -32.33
CA VAL A 23 -7.79 1.86 -32.69
C VAL A 23 -6.82 1.51 -31.56
N LEU A 24 -7.33 1.03 -30.41
CA LEU A 24 -6.51 0.71 -29.24
C LEU A 24 -5.61 -0.49 -29.53
N THR A 25 -4.29 -0.27 -29.47
CA THR A 25 -3.30 -1.34 -29.53
C THR A 25 -2.79 -1.67 -28.13
N ILE A 26 -2.24 -2.89 -27.98
CA ILE A 26 -1.67 -3.32 -26.69
C ILE A 26 -0.53 -2.39 -26.22
N TRP A 27 0.27 -1.88 -27.14
CA TRP A 27 1.36 -0.95 -26.81
C TRP A 27 0.85 0.41 -26.35
N MET A 28 -0.22 0.92 -26.98
CA MET A 28 -0.89 2.14 -26.52
C MET A 28 -1.47 1.95 -25.12
N LEU A 29 -2.13 0.81 -24.88
CA LEU A 29 -2.66 0.48 -23.55
C LEU A 29 -1.55 0.45 -22.50
N ILE A 30 -0.43 -0.22 -22.76
CA ILE A 30 0.71 -0.28 -21.85
C ILE A 30 1.25 1.13 -21.55
N ALA A 31 1.43 1.95 -22.59
CA ALA A 31 1.94 3.32 -22.43
C ALA A 31 0.99 4.21 -21.60
N LEU A 32 -0.32 4.17 -21.90
CA LEU A 32 -1.33 4.94 -21.17
C LEU A 32 -1.45 4.47 -19.71
N MET A 33 -1.43 3.15 -19.46
CA MET A 33 -1.45 2.60 -18.11
C MET A 33 -0.18 2.96 -17.31
N ALA A 34 0.99 3.00 -17.93
CA ALA A 34 2.21 3.45 -17.30
C ALA A 34 2.14 4.92 -16.84
N VAL A 35 1.54 5.79 -17.65
CA VAL A 35 1.30 7.19 -17.28
C VAL A 35 0.31 7.29 -16.12
N ILE A 36 -0.81 6.57 -16.18
CA ILE A 36 -1.82 6.55 -15.11
C ILE A 36 -1.21 6.07 -13.80
N GLY A 37 -0.47 4.96 -13.80
CA GLY A 37 0.19 4.43 -12.62
C GLY A 37 1.23 5.39 -12.03
N SER A 38 2.00 6.08 -12.89
CA SER A 38 2.93 7.11 -12.45
C SER A 38 2.20 8.29 -11.77
N CYS A 39 1.10 8.72 -12.33
CA CYS A 39 0.26 9.77 -11.74
C CYS A 39 -0.33 9.33 -10.39
N GLU A 40 -0.73 8.06 -10.26
CA GLU A 40 -1.26 7.51 -9.00
C GLU A 40 -0.23 7.57 -7.89
N VAL A 41 0.99 7.10 -8.16
CA VAL A 41 2.10 7.19 -7.20
C VAL A 41 2.35 8.63 -6.75
N LEU A 42 2.34 9.60 -7.68
CA LEU A 42 2.53 11.01 -7.36
C LEU A 42 1.42 11.57 -6.47
N LEU A 43 0.16 11.21 -6.73
CA LEU A 43 -0.98 11.64 -5.92
C LEU A 43 -0.93 11.05 -4.52
N ASP A 44 -0.68 9.75 -4.40
CA ASP A 44 -0.55 9.05 -3.13
C ASP A 44 0.54 9.67 -2.25
N MET A 45 1.72 9.94 -2.84
CA MET A 45 2.82 10.56 -2.11
C MET A 45 2.46 11.96 -1.63
N THR A 46 1.79 12.75 -2.49
CA THR A 46 1.36 14.10 -2.14
C THR A 46 0.29 14.07 -1.05
N ALA A 47 -0.67 13.14 -1.12
CA ALA A 47 -1.70 12.98 -0.10
C ALA A 47 -1.11 12.59 1.25
N GLN A 48 -0.16 11.64 1.27
CA GLN A 48 0.54 11.23 2.49
C GLN A 48 1.38 12.36 3.11
N ALA A 49 1.98 13.21 2.29
CA ALA A 49 2.74 14.36 2.76
C ALA A 49 1.84 15.49 3.28
N LEU A 50 0.64 15.66 2.71
CA LEU A 50 -0.31 16.71 3.10
C LEU A 50 -1.01 16.39 4.42
N LEU A 51 -1.26 15.13 4.72
CA LEU A 51 -2.06 14.73 5.88
C LEU A 51 -1.53 15.28 7.22
N PRO A 52 -0.22 15.21 7.53
CA PRO A 52 0.33 15.77 8.77
C PRO A 52 0.22 17.29 8.88
N ALA A 53 0.09 18.00 7.75
CA ALA A 53 -0.07 19.46 7.73
C ALA A 53 -1.50 19.91 8.10
N ILE A 54 -2.48 19.00 7.99
CA ILE A 54 -3.92 19.33 8.20
C ILE A 54 -4.54 18.59 9.40
N VAL A 55 -3.82 17.58 9.96
CA VAL A 55 -4.33 16.74 11.06
C VAL A 55 -3.34 16.76 12.22
N PRO A 56 -3.82 16.99 13.48
CA PRO A 56 -2.97 16.91 14.66
C PRO A 56 -2.27 15.55 14.79
N PRO A 57 -1.02 15.49 15.33
CA PRO A 57 -0.26 14.25 15.43
C PRO A 57 -0.97 13.12 16.15
N GLU A 58 -1.83 13.44 17.14
CA GLU A 58 -2.59 12.47 17.92
C GLU A 58 -3.71 11.79 17.13
N GLN A 59 -4.13 12.40 16.01
CA GLN A 59 -5.23 11.90 15.17
C GLN A 59 -4.75 11.26 13.87
N LEU A 60 -3.43 11.17 13.64
CA LEU A 60 -2.87 10.65 12.39
C LEU A 60 -3.28 9.19 12.11
N GLU A 61 -3.29 8.33 13.13
CA GLU A 61 -3.73 6.93 12.98
C GLU A 61 -5.19 6.86 12.56
N ARG A 62 -6.05 7.66 13.18
CA ARG A 62 -7.47 7.72 12.84
C ARG A 62 -7.69 8.26 11.43
N ALA A 63 -6.98 9.32 11.06
CA ALA A 63 -7.08 9.91 9.73
C ALA A 63 -6.58 8.94 8.63
N ASN A 64 -5.44 8.29 8.83
CA ASN A 64 -4.93 7.27 7.93
C ASN A 64 -5.90 6.06 7.86
N GLY A 65 -6.50 5.66 8.97
CA GLY A 65 -7.50 4.60 9.03
C GLY A 65 -8.75 4.93 8.19
N LEU A 66 -9.27 6.14 8.31
CA LEU A 66 -10.41 6.60 7.52
C LEU A 66 -10.09 6.67 6.03
N LEU A 67 -8.92 7.19 5.66
CA LEU A 67 -8.47 7.21 4.26
C LEU A 67 -8.40 5.81 3.69
N TYR A 68 -7.73 4.89 4.40
CA TYR A 68 -7.59 3.51 3.95
C TYR A 68 -8.93 2.78 3.84
N THR A 69 -9.82 2.99 4.80
CA THR A 69 -11.17 2.41 4.77
C THR A 69 -11.96 2.94 3.58
N THR A 70 -11.89 4.26 3.33
CA THR A 70 -12.56 4.89 2.19
C THR A 70 -12.04 4.34 0.87
N GLU A 71 -10.70 4.22 0.72
CA GLU A 71 -10.09 3.60 -0.46
C GLU A 71 -10.55 2.16 -0.66
N MET A 72 -10.57 1.34 0.40
CA MET A 72 -11.01 -0.05 0.32
C MET A 72 -12.48 -0.16 -0.09
N ILE A 73 -13.35 0.66 0.48
CA ILE A 73 -14.77 0.69 0.11
C ILE A 73 -14.93 1.14 -1.34
N CYS A 74 -14.31 2.26 -1.71
CA CYS A 74 -14.43 2.80 -3.06
C CYS A 74 -13.87 1.84 -4.11
N ASN A 75 -12.70 1.24 -3.87
CA ASN A 75 -12.06 0.37 -4.86
C ASN A 75 -12.73 -1.00 -4.96
N ASN A 76 -13.02 -1.67 -3.85
CA ASN A 76 -13.44 -3.08 -3.89
C ASN A 76 -14.97 -3.24 -3.89
N PHE A 77 -15.72 -2.36 -3.22
CA PHE A 77 -17.18 -2.51 -3.09
C PHE A 77 -17.98 -1.62 -4.05
N ILE A 78 -17.41 -0.52 -4.49
CA ILE A 78 -18.05 0.38 -5.44
C ILE A 78 -17.40 0.27 -6.82
N GLY A 79 -16.08 0.45 -6.89
CA GLY A 79 -15.35 0.56 -8.16
C GLY A 79 -15.38 -0.71 -8.99
N LEU A 80 -15.08 -1.87 -8.40
CA LEU A 80 -15.10 -3.14 -9.13
C LEU A 80 -16.49 -3.54 -9.63
N PRO A 81 -17.57 -3.53 -8.80
CA PRO A 81 -18.90 -3.84 -9.27
C PRO A 81 -19.44 -2.80 -10.27
N ALA A 82 -19.25 -1.51 -9.99
CA ALA A 82 -19.66 -0.45 -10.89
C ALA A 82 -18.89 -0.51 -12.22
N GLY A 83 -17.58 -0.73 -12.18
CA GLY A 83 -16.76 -0.93 -13.37
C GLY A 83 -17.25 -2.09 -14.24
N SER A 84 -17.51 -3.24 -13.61
CA SER A 84 -18.03 -4.43 -14.31
C SER A 84 -19.38 -4.15 -14.97
N TRP A 85 -20.29 -3.47 -14.27
CA TRP A 85 -21.60 -3.10 -14.81
C TRP A 85 -21.48 -2.08 -15.95
N LEU A 86 -20.61 -1.10 -15.83
CA LEU A 86 -20.34 -0.10 -16.87
C LEU A 86 -19.78 -0.73 -18.16
N PHE A 87 -18.98 -1.79 -18.05
CA PHE A 87 -18.49 -2.54 -19.20
C PHE A 87 -19.61 -3.22 -19.99
N VAL A 88 -20.71 -3.61 -19.33
CA VAL A 88 -21.89 -4.17 -20.01
C VAL A 88 -22.57 -3.11 -20.90
N ILE A 89 -22.51 -1.84 -20.50
CA ILE A 89 -23.08 -0.73 -21.28
C ILE A 89 -22.21 -0.46 -22.53
N SER A 90 -20.92 -0.28 -22.32
CA SER A 90 -19.91 -0.12 -23.37
C SER A 90 -18.51 -0.27 -22.77
N ILE A 91 -17.59 -0.85 -23.55
CA ILE A 91 -16.18 -1.01 -23.13
C ILE A 91 -15.52 0.34 -22.82
N GLY A 92 -15.92 1.42 -23.48
CA GLY A 92 -15.40 2.77 -23.27
C GLY A 92 -15.97 3.51 -22.05
N THR A 93 -17.16 3.11 -21.55
CA THR A 93 -17.89 3.82 -20.49
C THR A 93 -17.09 3.94 -19.18
N PRO A 94 -16.44 2.91 -18.63
CA PRO A 94 -15.65 3.02 -17.42
C PRO A 94 -14.51 4.05 -17.54
N PHE A 95 -13.86 4.10 -18.68
CA PHE A 95 -12.76 5.04 -18.92
C PHE A 95 -13.26 6.47 -19.04
N GLY A 96 -14.39 6.70 -19.70
CA GLY A 96 -15.05 8.00 -19.79
C GLY A 96 -15.48 8.52 -18.42
N LEU A 97 -16.06 7.66 -17.57
CA LEU A 97 -16.44 8.02 -16.22
C LEU A 97 -15.22 8.36 -15.34
N ASN A 98 -14.14 7.60 -15.47
CA ASN A 98 -12.87 7.91 -14.78
C ASN A 98 -12.33 9.28 -15.24
N ALA A 99 -12.34 9.57 -16.54
CA ALA A 99 -11.92 10.87 -17.07
C ALA A 99 -12.73 12.01 -16.42
N ALA A 100 -14.06 11.88 -16.38
CA ALA A 100 -14.95 12.88 -15.77
C ALA A 100 -14.68 13.03 -14.26
N SER A 101 -14.48 11.92 -13.52
CA SER A 101 -14.22 11.94 -12.08
C SER A 101 -12.91 12.63 -11.74
N PHE A 102 -11.83 12.39 -12.49
CA PHE A 102 -10.54 13.07 -12.29
C PHE A 102 -10.58 14.54 -12.70
N ALA A 103 -11.31 14.90 -13.75
CA ALA A 103 -11.54 16.30 -14.09
C ALA A 103 -12.29 17.02 -12.96
N LEU A 104 -13.35 16.40 -12.42
CA LEU A 104 -14.09 16.95 -11.28
C LEU A 104 -13.20 17.10 -10.04
N ALA A 105 -12.39 16.09 -9.73
CA ALA A 105 -11.42 16.16 -8.64
C ALA A 105 -10.41 17.30 -8.83
N ALA A 106 -9.90 17.51 -10.04
CA ALA A 106 -9.00 18.63 -10.35
C ALA A 106 -9.66 19.98 -10.09
N VAL A 107 -10.94 20.14 -10.50
CA VAL A 107 -11.71 21.38 -10.27
C VAL A 107 -11.96 21.61 -8.78
N ILE A 108 -12.35 20.59 -8.02
CA ILE A 108 -12.59 20.70 -6.57
C ILE A 108 -11.29 21.11 -5.85
N ILE A 109 -10.18 20.44 -6.15
CA ILE A 109 -8.87 20.76 -5.54
C ILE A 109 -8.42 22.17 -5.92
N ALA A 110 -8.67 22.62 -7.16
CA ALA A 110 -8.35 23.98 -7.58
C ALA A 110 -9.15 25.02 -6.77
N LYS A 111 -10.43 24.78 -6.48
CA LYS A 111 -11.24 25.69 -5.66
C LYS A 111 -10.71 25.76 -4.22
N ILE A 112 -10.28 24.64 -3.64
CA ILE A 112 -9.70 24.61 -2.29
C ILE A 112 -8.37 25.38 -2.28
N ALA A 113 -7.51 25.17 -3.28
CA ALA A 113 -6.21 25.82 -3.39
C ALA A 113 -6.31 27.35 -3.55
N LEU A 114 -7.37 27.85 -4.21
CA LEU A 114 -7.61 29.27 -4.36
C LEU A 114 -8.04 29.97 -3.06
N GLN A 115 -8.48 29.20 -2.06
CA GLN A 115 -8.88 29.72 -0.74
C GLN A 115 -7.73 29.68 0.29
N SER A 116 -6.64 29.01 -0.04
CA SER A 116 -5.45 28.90 0.83
C SER A 116 -4.40 29.92 0.38
N GLU A 117 -3.81 30.66 1.34
CA GLU A 117 -2.67 31.54 1.03
C GLU A 117 -1.53 30.70 0.43
N PRO A 118 -0.86 31.20 -0.63
CA PRO A 118 0.23 30.48 -1.26
C PRO A 118 1.40 30.37 -0.27
N THR A 119 1.59 29.21 0.32
CA THR A 119 2.88 28.90 0.96
C THR A 119 3.92 28.94 -0.14
N GLN A 120 4.86 29.87 -0.06
CA GLN A 120 5.97 29.99 -1.00
C GLN A 120 6.77 28.68 -0.98
N ALA A 121 6.46 27.77 -1.90
CA ALA A 121 7.31 26.64 -2.15
C ALA A 121 8.60 27.18 -2.78
N ASP A 122 9.69 27.09 -2.05
CA ASP A 122 11.03 27.44 -2.51
C ASP A 122 11.34 26.62 -3.77
N THR A 123 11.23 27.26 -4.95
CA THR A 123 11.47 26.67 -6.27
C THR A 123 12.96 26.68 -6.61
N SER A 124 13.86 26.67 -5.60
CA SER A 124 15.27 26.46 -5.83
C SER A 124 15.49 25.16 -6.59
N SER A 125 16.29 25.20 -7.63
CA SER A 125 16.57 24.13 -8.59
C SER A 125 16.58 22.73 -7.97
N ARG A 126 15.45 22.00 -8.10
CA ARG A 126 15.31 20.62 -7.59
C ARG A 126 16.16 19.70 -8.47
N HIS A 127 17.31 19.33 -8.00
CA HIS A 127 18.14 18.29 -8.63
C HIS A 127 17.62 16.92 -8.18
N PHE A 128 16.78 16.28 -8.99
CA PHE A 128 16.18 14.96 -8.71
C PHE A 128 17.20 13.94 -8.15
N ARG A 129 18.42 13.90 -8.73
CA ARG A 129 19.48 13.02 -8.25
C ARG A 129 19.92 13.34 -6.82
N ARG A 130 20.02 14.61 -6.50
CA ARG A 130 20.39 15.06 -5.14
C ARG A 130 19.29 14.73 -4.15
N ASP A 131 18.05 15.00 -4.51
CA ASP A 131 16.89 14.68 -3.67
C ASP A 131 16.76 13.19 -3.37
N LEU A 132 17.04 12.35 -4.37
CA LEU A 132 17.06 10.88 -4.21
C LEU A 132 18.20 10.43 -3.28
N VAL A 133 19.40 10.98 -3.47
CA VAL A 133 20.57 10.66 -2.62
C VAL A 133 20.36 11.14 -1.19
N ASP A 134 19.80 12.32 -0.99
CA ASP A 134 19.49 12.86 0.34
C ASP A 134 18.46 11.98 1.06
N GLY A 135 17.40 11.60 0.37
CA GLY A 135 16.38 10.69 0.91
C GLY A 135 16.94 9.31 1.26
N LEU A 136 17.77 8.73 0.39
CA LEU A 136 18.41 7.44 0.63
C LEU A 136 19.40 7.52 1.80
N THR A 137 20.24 8.56 1.83
CA THR A 137 21.24 8.77 2.89
C THR A 137 20.55 8.94 4.25
N TRP A 138 19.51 9.74 4.31
CA TRP A 138 18.75 9.92 5.54
C TRP A 138 18.10 8.62 6.00
N LEU A 139 17.42 7.88 5.10
CA LEU A 139 16.79 6.60 5.40
C LEU A 139 17.81 5.59 5.91
N TRP A 140 18.98 5.53 5.29
CA TRP A 140 20.05 4.58 5.67
C TRP A 140 20.66 4.88 7.03
N ASN A 141 20.78 6.16 7.38
CA ASN A 141 21.30 6.62 8.66
C ASN A 141 20.25 6.51 9.79
N HIS A 142 18.95 6.55 9.48
CA HIS A 142 17.91 6.43 10.49
C HIS A 142 17.56 4.97 10.74
N GLN A 143 18.18 4.35 11.74
CA GLN A 143 18.14 2.91 12.01
C GLN A 143 16.72 2.32 12.05
N PHE A 144 15.76 3.02 12.72
CA PHE A 144 14.39 2.54 12.85
C PHE A 144 13.62 2.55 11.52
N ILE A 145 13.69 3.65 10.75
CA ILE A 145 13.01 3.76 9.46
C ILE A 145 13.63 2.81 8.43
N ARG A 146 14.96 2.64 8.43
CA ARG A 146 15.65 1.63 7.63
C ARG A 146 15.15 0.22 7.93
N LEU A 147 15.01 -0.11 9.22
CA LEU A 147 14.47 -1.42 9.62
C LEU A 147 13.06 -1.63 9.09
N LEU A 148 12.18 -0.64 9.25
CA LEU A 148 10.81 -0.69 8.72
C LEU A 148 10.79 -0.84 7.18
N ALA A 149 11.69 -0.16 6.45
CA ALA A 149 11.79 -0.27 5.01
C ALA A 149 12.20 -1.67 4.55
N ILE A 150 13.20 -2.26 5.22
CA ILE A 150 13.65 -3.63 4.93
C ILE A 150 12.53 -4.64 5.25
N MET A 151 11.89 -4.50 6.40
CA MET A 151 10.78 -5.36 6.80
C MET A 151 9.60 -5.25 5.82
N LEU A 152 9.24 -4.03 5.38
CA LEU A 152 8.22 -3.82 4.35
C LEU A 152 8.60 -4.52 3.05
N GLY A 153 9.84 -4.37 2.61
CA GLY A 153 10.34 -5.01 1.39
C GLY A 153 10.24 -6.53 1.44
N CYS A 154 10.62 -7.14 2.57
CA CYS A 154 10.51 -8.58 2.78
C CYS A 154 9.06 -9.08 2.77
N VAL A 155 8.14 -8.36 3.42
CA VAL A 155 6.70 -8.72 3.42
C VAL A 155 6.10 -8.54 2.03
N ASN A 156 6.43 -7.46 1.33
CA ASN A 156 5.95 -7.23 -0.03
C ASN A 156 6.49 -8.29 -1.01
N PHE A 157 7.76 -8.66 -0.88
CA PHE A 157 8.33 -9.76 -1.65
C PHE A 157 7.60 -11.07 -1.37
N ALA A 158 7.42 -11.41 -0.08
CA ALA A 158 6.74 -12.63 0.35
C ALA A 158 5.28 -12.68 -0.13
N GLY A 159 4.53 -11.59 0.04
CA GLY A 159 3.15 -11.49 -0.43
C GLY A 159 3.03 -11.58 -1.94
N ALA A 160 3.96 -10.97 -2.67
CA ALA A 160 3.96 -10.98 -4.13
C ALA A 160 4.28 -12.37 -4.74
N LEU A 161 5.11 -13.18 -4.05
CA LEU A 161 5.33 -14.60 -4.41
C LEU A 161 3.99 -15.35 -4.51
N GLY A 162 3.14 -15.22 -3.49
CA GLY A 162 1.84 -15.89 -3.43
C GLY A 162 0.80 -15.24 -4.35
N ALA A 163 0.77 -13.90 -4.40
CA ALA A 163 -0.19 -13.17 -5.23
C ALA A 163 -0.06 -13.49 -6.72
N ALA A 164 1.15 -13.69 -7.23
CA ALA A 164 1.41 -14.03 -8.63
C ALA A 164 0.77 -15.36 -9.07
N ILE A 165 0.56 -16.28 -8.13
CA ILE A 165 0.06 -17.63 -8.41
C ILE A 165 -1.31 -17.88 -7.76
N TRP A 166 -1.89 -16.88 -7.08
CA TRP A 166 -3.10 -17.03 -6.26
C TRP A 166 -4.27 -17.62 -7.05
N VAL A 167 -4.52 -17.15 -8.28
CA VAL A 167 -5.61 -17.63 -9.12
C VAL A 167 -5.47 -19.13 -9.38
N LYS A 168 -4.27 -19.56 -9.74
CA LYS A 168 -3.98 -20.98 -10.03
C LYS A 168 -4.02 -21.84 -8.76
N TYR A 169 -3.48 -21.35 -7.67
CA TYR A 169 -3.56 -22.02 -6.38
C TYR A 169 -5.02 -22.21 -5.92
N ALA A 170 -5.84 -21.15 -6.03
CA ALA A 170 -7.25 -21.23 -5.66
C ALA A 170 -8.02 -22.25 -6.52
N ALA A 171 -7.74 -22.31 -7.81
CA ALA A 171 -8.39 -23.27 -8.71
C ALA A 171 -7.92 -24.72 -8.46
N ASP A 172 -6.60 -24.95 -8.44
CA ASP A 172 -6.02 -26.30 -8.46
C ASP A 172 -5.94 -26.94 -7.08
N GLU A 173 -5.63 -26.16 -6.02
CA GLU A 173 -5.44 -26.68 -4.66
C GLU A 173 -6.72 -26.58 -3.80
N LEU A 174 -7.56 -25.58 -4.04
CA LEU A 174 -8.78 -25.36 -3.25
C LEU A 174 -10.07 -25.73 -4.01
N GLY A 175 -10.00 -25.97 -5.32
CA GLY A 175 -11.19 -26.18 -6.16
C GLY A 175 -12.08 -24.93 -6.29
N VAL A 176 -11.52 -23.75 -6.04
CA VAL A 176 -12.27 -22.48 -5.99
C VAL A 176 -12.23 -21.79 -7.34
N THR A 177 -13.43 -21.56 -7.91
CA THR A 177 -13.61 -20.83 -9.19
C THR A 177 -14.81 -19.89 -9.10
N GLY A 178 -14.89 -18.97 -10.06
CA GLY A 178 -16.05 -18.11 -10.25
C GLY A 178 -16.42 -17.27 -9.01
N SER A 179 -17.66 -17.35 -8.55
CA SER A 179 -18.19 -16.54 -7.45
C SER A 179 -17.49 -16.76 -6.12
N LEU A 180 -17.04 -17.98 -5.83
CA LEU A 180 -16.36 -18.30 -4.59
C LEU A 180 -14.98 -17.64 -4.52
N TYR A 181 -14.29 -17.52 -5.65
CA TYR A 181 -13.04 -16.73 -5.75
C TYR A 181 -13.29 -15.26 -5.37
N GLY A 182 -14.34 -14.66 -5.95
CA GLY A 182 -14.75 -13.28 -5.60
C GLY A 182 -15.10 -13.13 -4.12
N ALA A 183 -15.77 -14.13 -3.52
CA ALA A 183 -16.10 -14.12 -2.10
C ALA A 183 -14.84 -14.11 -1.21
N LEU A 184 -13.81 -14.88 -1.55
CA LEU A 184 -12.54 -14.86 -0.80
C LEU A 184 -11.88 -13.47 -0.84
N LEU A 185 -11.85 -12.83 -2.01
CA LEU A 185 -11.31 -11.47 -2.14
C LEU A 185 -12.15 -10.45 -1.35
N ALA A 186 -13.49 -10.62 -1.32
CA ALA A 186 -14.36 -9.77 -0.53
C ALA A 186 -14.11 -9.94 0.99
N ILE A 187 -13.83 -11.16 1.47
CA ILE A 187 -13.48 -11.42 2.87
C ILE A 187 -12.17 -10.69 3.25
N LEU A 188 -11.16 -10.72 2.40
CA LEU A 188 -9.92 -9.97 2.60
C LEU A 188 -10.20 -8.46 2.69
N ALA A 189 -11.04 -7.94 1.78
CA ALA A 189 -11.42 -6.53 1.78
C ALA A 189 -12.22 -6.14 3.03
N ILE A 190 -13.14 -6.99 3.50
CA ILE A 190 -13.85 -6.80 4.78
C ILE A 190 -12.85 -6.74 5.94
N GLY A 191 -11.88 -7.63 5.98
CA GLY A 191 -10.79 -7.59 6.96
C GLY A 191 -10.02 -6.27 6.91
N SER A 192 -9.70 -5.78 5.72
CA SER A 192 -9.01 -4.50 5.52
C SER A 192 -9.84 -3.30 6.01
N ILE A 193 -11.15 -3.30 5.77
CA ILE A 193 -12.07 -2.28 6.29
C ILE A 193 -12.11 -2.32 7.82
N LEU A 194 -12.26 -3.50 8.40
CA LEU A 194 -12.22 -3.67 9.85
C LEU A 194 -10.90 -3.15 10.43
N GLY A 195 -9.77 -3.50 9.80
CA GLY A 195 -8.46 -2.96 10.17
C GLY A 195 -8.38 -1.44 10.11
N GLY A 196 -9.03 -0.82 9.13
CA GLY A 196 -9.13 0.64 9.02
C GLY A 196 -9.96 1.28 10.14
N LEU A 197 -11.05 0.63 10.54
CA LEU A 197 -11.97 1.13 11.57
C LEU A 197 -11.48 0.93 13.00
N ILE A 198 -10.74 -0.14 13.26
CA ILE A 198 -10.27 -0.49 14.61
C ILE A 198 -8.75 -0.38 14.79
N GLY A 199 -8.01 -0.12 13.71
CA GLY A 199 -6.54 -0.10 13.72
C GLY A 199 -5.96 0.96 14.65
N ASP A 200 -6.60 2.12 14.78
CA ASP A 200 -6.25 3.15 15.74
C ASP A 200 -6.41 2.65 17.19
N ARG A 201 -7.50 1.93 17.51
CA ARG A 201 -7.72 1.36 18.85
C ARG A 201 -6.68 0.29 19.16
N ILE A 202 -6.38 -0.58 18.18
CA ILE A 202 -5.32 -1.60 18.30
C ILE A 202 -3.97 -0.92 18.53
N ALA A 203 -3.66 0.12 17.77
CA ALA A 203 -2.42 0.89 17.90
C ALA A 203 -2.32 1.59 19.25
N ASN A 204 -3.40 2.17 19.76
CA ASN A 204 -3.42 2.83 21.05
C ASN A 204 -3.29 1.84 22.21
N HIS A 205 -3.88 0.64 22.10
CA HIS A 205 -3.81 -0.39 23.16
C HIS A 205 -2.45 -1.11 23.19
N LEU A 206 -1.96 -1.51 22.02
CA LEU A 206 -0.70 -2.28 21.89
C LEU A 206 0.52 -1.40 21.66
N GLY A 207 0.33 -0.12 21.34
CA GLY A 207 1.41 0.81 21.01
C GLY A 207 2.25 0.28 19.84
N ARG A 208 3.56 0.45 19.94
CA ARG A 208 4.50 -0.01 18.90
C ARG A 208 4.55 -1.54 18.74
N LYS A 209 4.05 -2.31 19.72
CA LYS A 209 3.95 -3.79 19.61
C LYS A 209 3.02 -4.22 18.49
N THR A 210 2.10 -3.38 18.07
CA THR A 210 1.21 -3.60 16.92
C THR A 210 2.01 -4.01 15.68
N ILE A 211 3.13 -3.36 15.42
CA ILE A 211 4.02 -3.66 14.28
C ILE A 211 4.56 -5.10 14.40
N LEU A 212 4.98 -5.50 15.59
CA LEU A 212 5.51 -6.85 15.83
C LEU A 212 4.44 -7.93 15.62
N TYR A 213 3.25 -7.73 16.18
CA TYR A 213 2.16 -8.69 16.05
C TYR A 213 1.65 -8.81 14.60
N ALA A 214 1.49 -7.70 13.89
CA ALA A 214 1.16 -7.72 12.48
C ALA A 214 2.22 -8.48 11.66
N TYR A 215 3.50 -8.29 11.99
CA TYR A 215 4.58 -8.97 11.29
C TYR A 215 4.64 -10.47 11.58
N ILE A 216 4.29 -10.90 12.79
CA ILE A 216 4.14 -12.33 13.13
C ILE A 216 3.05 -12.96 12.26
N ILE A 217 1.91 -12.28 12.08
CA ILE A 217 0.83 -12.74 11.20
C ILE A 217 1.33 -12.90 9.76
N PHE A 218 2.12 -11.94 9.24
CA PHE A 218 2.71 -12.06 7.90
C PHE A 218 3.72 -13.21 7.77
N ALA A 219 4.49 -13.49 8.83
CA ALA A 219 5.44 -14.61 8.83
C ALA A 219 4.74 -15.97 8.80
N ILE A 220 3.57 -16.08 9.43
CA ILE A 220 2.76 -17.30 9.47
C ILE A 220 1.93 -17.47 8.19
N ASP A 221 1.64 -16.40 7.46
CA ASP A 221 0.69 -16.37 6.35
C ASP A 221 0.88 -17.54 5.37
N GLY A 222 2.03 -17.69 4.78
CA GLY A 222 2.29 -18.76 3.81
C GLY A 222 2.20 -20.16 4.39
N LEU A 223 2.47 -20.34 5.71
CA LEU A 223 2.35 -21.66 6.35
C LEU A 223 0.88 -22.13 6.37
N ILE A 224 -0.08 -21.19 6.50
CA ILE A 224 -1.50 -21.52 6.43
C ILE A 224 -1.85 -22.10 5.05
N TYR A 225 -1.38 -21.50 3.97
CA TYR A 225 -1.62 -21.99 2.61
C TYR A 225 -0.93 -23.33 2.34
N VAL A 226 0.22 -23.60 2.96
CA VAL A 226 0.97 -24.85 2.77
C VAL A 226 0.34 -26.01 3.53
N PHE A 227 0.04 -25.81 4.82
CA PHE A 227 -0.34 -26.90 5.72
C PHE A 227 -1.87 -27.06 5.90
N PHE A 228 -2.64 -26.03 5.62
CA PHE A 228 -4.10 -26.00 5.81
C PHE A 228 -4.84 -25.54 4.56
N PRO A 229 -4.71 -26.24 3.39
CA PRO A 229 -5.36 -25.84 2.15
C PRO A 229 -6.87 -26.11 2.17
N SER A 230 -7.57 -25.42 3.04
CA SER A 230 -9.02 -25.49 3.21
C SER A 230 -9.64 -24.12 2.95
N VAL A 231 -10.67 -24.06 2.11
CA VAL A 231 -11.38 -22.81 1.78
C VAL A 231 -11.82 -22.07 3.02
N ALA A 232 -12.42 -22.78 4.02
CA ALA A 232 -12.91 -22.16 5.24
C ALA A 232 -11.78 -21.58 6.10
N ILE A 233 -10.66 -22.31 6.24
CA ILE A 233 -9.49 -21.84 7.02
C ILE A 233 -8.85 -20.65 6.33
N ILE A 234 -8.67 -20.71 5.02
CA ILE A 234 -8.09 -19.62 4.24
C ILE A 234 -9.01 -18.39 4.25
N ALA A 235 -10.32 -18.54 4.09
CA ALA A 235 -11.26 -17.44 4.19
C ALA A 235 -11.16 -16.73 5.56
N PHE A 236 -11.17 -17.50 6.65
CA PHE A 236 -11.00 -16.96 8.00
C PHE A 236 -9.65 -16.27 8.16
N TRP A 237 -8.58 -16.88 7.65
CA TRP A 237 -7.23 -16.30 7.68
C TRP A 237 -7.13 -15.01 6.87
N MET A 238 -7.72 -14.95 5.69
CA MET A 238 -7.75 -13.74 4.84
C MET A 238 -8.42 -12.55 5.56
N LEU A 239 -9.43 -12.79 6.40
CA LEU A 239 -10.01 -11.75 7.24
C LEU A 239 -8.95 -11.15 8.18
N PHE A 240 -8.18 -11.99 8.88
CA PHE A 240 -7.10 -11.55 9.77
C PHE A 240 -5.98 -10.86 9.01
N MET A 241 -5.61 -11.38 7.85
CA MET A 241 -4.61 -10.76 6.99
C MET A 241 -5.04 -9.35 6.55
N GLY A 242 -6.31 -9.16 6.21
CA GLY A 242 -6.86 -7.85 5.92
C GLY A 242 -6.71 -6.88 7.09
N VAL A 243 -7.10 -7.29 8.30
CA VAL A 243 -6.95 -6.49 9.52
C VAL A 243 -5.48 -6.18 9.78
N ALA A 244 -4.60 -7.18 9.75
CA ALA A 244 -3.18 -7.03 10.05
C ALA A 244 -2.46 -6.10 9.05
N SER A 245 -2.72 -6.27 7.74
CA SER A 245 -2.07 -5.49 6.70
C SER A 245 -2.50 -4.01 6.75
N THR A 246 -3.78 -3.75 6.97
CA THR A 246 -4.28 -2.38 7.10
C THR A 246 -3.76 -1.72 8.37
N THR A 247 -3.82 -2.41 9.51
CA THR A 247 -3.28 -1.90 10.78
C THR A 247 -1.78 -1.63 10.69
N TRP A 248 -1.01 -2.53 10.07
CA TRP A 248 0.41 -2.30 9.78
C TRP A 248 0.61 -1.02 8.97
N ASN A 249 -0.16 -0.84 7.89
CA ASN A 249 -0.06 0.34 7.04
C ASN A 249 -0.33 1.64 7.82
N ILE A 250 -1.46 1.69 8.55
CA ILE A 250 -1.85 2.85 9.37
C ILE A 250 -0.72 3.23 10.34
N VAL A 251 -0.22 2.27 11.09
CA VAL A 251 0.80 2.53 12.13
C VAL A 251 2.13 2.94 11.51
N THR A 252 2.59 2.24 10.46
CA THR A 252 3.88 2.54 9.85
C THR A 252 3.87 3.83 9.04
N VAL A 253 2.74 4.20 8.41
CA VAL A 253 2.58 5.50 7.76
C VAL A 253 2.60 6.61 8.79
N SER A 254 1.80 6.51 9.86
CA SER A 254 1.74 7.50 10.93
C SER A 254 3.09 7.69 11.62
N LEU A 255 3.84 6.59 11.85
CA LEU A 255 5.20 6.67 12.42
C LEU A 255 6.17 7.41 11.49
N ARG A 256 6.11 7.16 10.18
CA ARG A 256 6.92 7.89 9.21
C ARG A 256 6.58 9.36 9.19
N GLN A 257 5.29 9.70 9.22
CA GLN A 257 4.81 11.09 9.28
C GLN A 257 5.27 11.84 10.53
N ARG A 258 5.45 11.13 11.66
CA ARG A 258 5.95 11.72 12.92
C ARG A 258 7.47 11.81 13.01
N LEU A 259 8.20 10.87 12.38
CA LEU A 259 9.64 10.72 12.59
C LEU A 259 10.49 11.37 11.47
N ILE A 260 9.93 11.50 10.28
CA ILE A 260 10.65 12.09 9.16
C ILE A 260 10.38 13.59 9.14
N PRO A 261 11.43 14.45 9.12
CA PRO A 261 11.25 15.88 8.97
C PRO A 261 10.43 16.24 7.73
N GLU A 262 9.59 17.27 7.84
CA GLU A 262 8.64 17.65 6.79
C GLU A 262 9.34 17.91 5.44
N GLU A 263 10.50 18.59 5.47
CA GLU A 263 11.28 18.94 4.29
C GLU A 263 11.86 17.71 3.55
N LEU A 264 12.05 16.60 4.28
CA LEU A 264 12.60 15.35 3.75
C LEU A 264 11.54 14.28 3.51
N PHE A 265 10.29 14.49 3.98
CA PHE A 265 9.26 13.44 3.97
C PHE A 265 9.03 12.87 2.56
N GLY A 266 8.86 13.72 1.56
CA GLY A 266 8.66 13.29 0.17
C GLY A 266 9.82 12.46 -0.36
N ARG A 267 11.06 12.90 -0.11
CA ARG A 267 12.30 12.23 -0.58
C ARG A 267 12.48 10.87 0.08
N VAL A 268 12.37 10.81 1.40
CA VAL A 268 12.54 9.57 2.18
C VAL A 268 11.40 8.59 1.90
N ASN A 269 10.16 9.07 1.83
CA ASN A 269 9.00 8.23 1.56
C ASN A 269 9.02 7.62 0.15
N SER A 270 9.56 8.37 -0.84
CA SER A 270 9.77 7.85 -2.20
C SER A 270 10.73 6.66 -2.22
N VAL A 271 11.87 6.78 -1.52
CA VAL A 271 12.84 5.68 -1.40
C VAL A 271 12.26 4.50 -0.64
N TYR A 272 11.54 4.76 0.44
CA TYR A 272 10.86 3.73 1.24
C TYR A 272 9.87 2.93 0.40
N ARG A 273 9.02 3.60 -0.38
CA ARG A 273 8.06 2.96 -1.28
C ARG A 273 8.75 2.25 -2.44
N PHE A 274 9.82 2.81 -3.00
CA PHE A 274 10.60 2.17 -4.07
C PHE A 274 11.16 0.82 -3.63
N ILE A 275 11.70 0.72 -2.40
CA ILE A 275 12.14 -0.55 -1.82
C ILE A 275 10.98 -1.53 -1.73
N GLY A 276 9.85 -1.11 -1.18
CA GLY A 276 8.67 -1.96 -1.03
C GLY A 276 8.12 -2.46 -2.37
N THR A 277 7.90 -1.58 -3.32
CA THR A 277 7.31 -1.90 -4.64
C THR A 277 8.29 -2.67 -5.52
N GLY A 278 9.58 -2.30 -5.49
CA GLY A 278 10.61 -2.99 -6.27
C GLY A 278 10.77 -4.45 -5.84
N LEU A 279 10.77 -4.71 -4.53
CA LEU A 279 10.83 -6.08 -4.01
C LEU A 279 9.54 -6.87 -4.30
N SER A 280 8.38 -6.21 -4.38
CA SER A 280 7.13 -6.85 -4.83
C SER A 280 7.22 -7.34 -6.27
N ALA A 281 7.78 -6.53 -7.18
CA ALA A 281 7.98 -6.93 -8.57
C ALA A 281 8.89 -8.17 -8.69
N LEU A 282 10.00 -8.18 -7.95
CA LEU A 282 10.90 -9.33 -7.89
C LEU A 282 10.21 -10.56 -7.30
N GLY A 283 9.38 -10.37 -6.27
CA GLY A 283 8.59 -11.44 -5.66
C GLY A 283 7.62 -12.07 -6.66
N SER A 284 6.89 -11.26 -7.44
CA SER A 284 5.96 -11.77 -8.45
C SER A 284 6.66 -12.60 -9.53
N LEU A 285 7.81 -12.15 -10.02
CA LEU A 285 8.61 -12.90 -10.99
C LEU A 285 9.12 -14.23 -10.40
N ALA A 286 9.69 -14.18 -9.19
CA ALA A 286 10.18 -15.36 -8.49
C ALA A 286 9.04 -16.34 -8.16
N GLY A 287 7.85 -15.84 -7.80
CA GLY A 287 6.68 -16.65 -7.46
C GLY A 287 6.24 -17.56 -8.60
N GLY A 288 6.14 -17.03 -9.82
CA GLY A 288 5.83 -17.83 -11.00
C GLY A 288 6.89 -18.91 -11.29
N PHE A 289 8.16 -18.53 -11.22
CA PHE A 289 9.28 -19.46 -11.44
C PHE A 289 9.33 -20.59 -10.40
N ILE A 290 9.20 -20.24 -9.10
CA ILE A 290 9.21 -21.22 -8.00
C ILE A 290 8.01 -22.15 -8.11
N ALA A 291 6.83 -21.63 -8.41
CA ALA A 291 5.63 -22.45 -8.59
C ALA A 291 5.76 -23.43 -9.74
N HIS A 292 6.35 -23.01 -10.85
CA HIS A 292 6.59 -23.87 -12.00
C HIS A 292 7.56 -25.02 -11.66
N SER A 293 8.62 -24.74 -10.87
CA SER A 293 9.70 -25.70 -10.60
C SER A 293 9.40 -26.60 -9.40
N PHE A 294 8.70 -26.11 -8.37
CA PHE A 294 8.54 -26.77 -7.08
C PHE A 294 7.07 -26.93 -6.63
N GLY A 295 6.11 -26.56 -7.48
CA GLY A 295 4.68 -26.66 -7.19
C GLY A 295 4.09 -25.42 -6.52
N LEU A 296 2.73 -25.34 -6.51
CA LEU A 296 1.98 -24.15 -6.14
C LEU A 296 2.10 -23.74 -4.66
N ARG A 297 2.50 -24.64 -3.78
CA ARG A 297 2.70 -24.35 -2.34
C ARG A 297 4.07 -23.76 -2.03
N ALA A 298 5.07 -24.00 -2.90
CA ALA A 298 6.44 -23.58 -2.67
C ALA A 298 6.62 -22.05 -2.54
N PRO A 299 5.98 -21.19 -3.36
CA PRO A 299 6.09 -19.74 -3.19
C PRO A 299 5.61 -19.24 -1.82
N TYR A 300 4.54 -19.83 -1.27
CA TYR A 300 4.02 -19.49 0.06
C TYR A 300 5.00 -19.89 1.16
N LEU A 301 5.60 -21.08 1.05
CA LEU A 301 6.62 -21.53 2.00
C LEU A 301 7.85 -20.62 1.98
N VAL A 302 8.36 -20.28 0.79
CA VAL A 302 9.50 -19.36 0.63
C VAL A 302 9.14 -17.99 1.19
N GLY A 303 7.93 -17.48 0.94
CA GLY A 303 7.44 -16.22 1.50
C GLY A 303 7.46 -16.22 3.03
N SER A 304 6.95 -17.27 3.67
CA SER A 304 7.00 -17.40 5.14
C SER A 304 8.42 -17.50 5.68
N ILE A 305 9.31 -18.19 5.00
CA ILE A 305 10.73 -18.26 5.39
C ILE A 305 11.35 -16.87 5.35
N VAL A 306 11.16 -16.12 4.26
CA VAL A 306 11.69 -14.75 4.11
C VAL A 306 11.14 -13.82 5.20
N ALA A 307 9.83 -13.84 5.43
CA ALA A 307 9.21 -13.03 6.48
C ALA A 307 9.69 -13.42 7.88
N THR A 308 9.83 -14.72 8.16
CA THR A 308 10.36 -15.22 9.45
C THR A 308 11.80 -14.81 9.66
N LEU A 309 12.66 -14.93 8.66
CA LEU A 309 14.05 -14.48 8.75
C LEU A 309 14.15 -12.96 9.00
N ALA A 310 13.31 -12.17 8.35
CA ALA A 310 13.25 -10.74 8.61
C ALA A 310 12.72 -10.42 10.02
N LEU A 311 11.76 -11.20 10.53
CA LEU A 311 11.26 -11.08 11.90
C LEU A 311 12.36 -11.41 12.93
N VAL A 312 13.05 -12.53 12.75
CA VAL A 312 14.11 -12.96 13.69
C VAL A 312 15.27 -11.97 13.69
N SER A 313 15.72 -11.52 12.52
CA SER A 313 16.85 -10.59 12.39
C SER A 313 16.49 -9.15 12.81
N GLY A 314 15.25 -8.72 12.59
CA GLY A 314 14.77 -7.36 12.85
C GLY A 314 13.97 -7.21 14.13
N GLY A 315 13.28 -8.26 14.59
CA GLY A 315 12.32 -8.18 15.69
C GLY A 315 12.94 -7.76 17.02
N ALA A 316 14.12 -8.27 17.36
CA ALA A 316 14.84 -7.88 18.57
C ALA A 316 15.22 -6.39 18.54
N LYS A 317 15.62 -5.87 17.38
CA LYS A 317 15.88 -4.42 17.19
C LYS A 317 14.58 -3.62 17.27
N LEU A 318 13.52 -4.12 16.65
CA LEU A 318 12.20 -3.50 16.70
C LEU A 318 11.72 -3.34 18.16
N VAL A 319 11.85 -4.40 18.98
CA VAL A 319 11.50 -4.38 20.40
C VAL A 319 12.32 -3.34 21.17
N ARG A 320 13.62 -3.20 20.90
CA ARG A 320 14.46 -2.17 21.55
C ARG A 320 13.96 -0.75 21.27
N TYR A 321 13.50 -0.48 20.06
CA TYR A 321 12.90 0.83 19.73
C TYR A 321 11.50 1.03 20.32
N MET A 322 10.86 -0.04 20.82
CA MET A 322 9.54 0.02 21.46
C MET A 322 9.61 0.35 22.94
N VAL A 323 10.73 0.05 23.61
CA VAL A 323 10.93 0.42 24.99
C VAL A 323 11.28 1.91 25.03
N PRO A 324 10.51 2.79 25.72
CA PRO A 324 10.93 4.16 25.92
C PRO A 324 12.30 4.13 26.59
N ALA A 325 13.26 4.93 26.10
CA ALA A 325 14.48 5.17 26.85
C ALA A 325 14.05 5.67 28.24
N VAL A 326 14.35 4.90 29.27
CA VAL A 326 14.15 5.34 30.66
C VAL A 326 15.02 6.57 30.79
N THR A 327 14.41 7.74 30.73
CA THR A 327 15.09 9.00 31.05
C THR A 327 15.50 8.87 32.51
N PRO A 328 16.81 8.85 32.85
CA PRO A 328 17.21 8.89 34.25
C PRO A 328 16.55 10.13 34.88
N ALA A 329 15.92 9.97 36.03
CA ALA A 329 15.36 11.07 36.79
C ALA A 329 16.45 12.14 36.95
N PRO A 330 16.14 13.44 36.79
CA PRO A 330 17.10 14.48 37.03
C PRO A 330 17.61 14.32 38.49
N PRO A 331 18.93 14.48 38.71
CA PRO A 331 19.47 14.37 40.07
C PRO A 331 18.72 15.32 40.98
N SER A 332 18.21 14.80 42.10
CA SER A 332 17.58 15.58 43.15
C SER A 332 18.58 16.62 43.64
N ILE A 333 18.28 17.88 43.38
CA ILE A 333 19.02 19.02 43.97
C ILE A 333 18.65 19.01 45.44
N THR A 334 19.55 18.49 46.23
CA THR A 334 19.56 18.68 47.71
C THR A 334 20.28 19.95 48.04
#